data_8feace8b6aea876cc8d0c0b2466ebe60
#
_entry.id   8feace8b6aea876cc8d0c0b2466ebe60
#
_cell.length_a   1.000
_cell.length_b   1.000
_cell.length_c   1.000
_cell.angle_alpha   90.00
_cell.angle_beta   90.00
_cell.angle_gamma   90.00
#
_symmetry.space_group_name_H-M   'P 1'
#
loop_
_entity.id
_entity.type
_entity.pdbx_description
1 polymer ?
#
loop_
_entity_poly.entity_id
_entity_poly.type
_entity_poly.pdbx_seq_one_letter_code
_entity_poly.pdbx_strand_id
1 'polypeptide(L)'
;MTNQPNTNEQFPWMDQSLSPRERAEKLVAAMTLEQKIAQLHGSMNTINIYDLPSMDEMSEMSQEEQDKLMAQLQVQRHVKGIDELGIPRFRITNGPVGVGMGDGHPSPPATALPMTIGLAAGFDPELAREYGDIIGSETATLGQHVLEGPGVCLHRTPIAGR
;
A
#
# COMPACT_ATOMS: atom_id res chain seq x y z
N MET A 1 30.42 -13.28 -21.82
CA MET A 1 29.63 -12.02 -21.85
C MET A 1 28.24 -12.42 -22.28
N THR A 2 27.35 -12.63 -21.33
CA THR A 2 25.94 -12.95 -21.59
C THR A 2 25.24 -11.65 -22.01
N ASN A 3 24.82 -11.61 -23.28
CA ASN A 3 23.98 -10.54 -23.82
C ASN A 3 22.66 -10.56 -23.03
N GLN A 4 22.50 -9.68 -22.05
CA GLN A 4 21.15 -9.44 -21.51
C GLN A 4 20.34 -8.78 -22.62
N PRO A 5 19.15 -9.29 -22.93
CA PRO A 5 18.28 -8.65 -23.92
C PRO A 5 18.00 -7.22 -23.48
N ASN A 6 18.01 -6.30 -24.44
CA ASN A 6 17.70 -4.90 -24.21
C ASN A 6 16.28 -4.83 -23.61
N THR A 7 16.15 -4.34 -22.40
CA THR A 7 14.89 -4.33 -21.66
C THR A 7 13.76 -3.65 -22.45
N ASN A 8 14.09 -2.69 -23.31
CA ASN A 8 13.13 -1.98 -24.16
C ASN A 8 12.62 -2.84 -25.34
N GLU A 9 13.38 -3.84 -25.78
CA GLU A 9 12.90 -4.79 -26.82
C GLU A 9 11.91 -5.79 -26.22
N GLN A 10 12.14 -6.22 -24.98
CA GLN A 10 11.26 -7.15 -24.29
C GLN A 10 9.99 -6.46 -23.76
N PHE A 11 10.12 -5.21 -23.29
CA PHE A 11 9.03 -4.44 -22.66
C PHE A 11 8.94 -3.05 -23.32
N PRO A 12 8.27 -2.89 -24.47
CA PRO A 12 8.20 -1.61 -25.18
C PRO A 12 7.58 -0.45 -24.39
N TRP A 13 6.83 -0.75 -23.32
CA TRP A 13 6.28 0.23 -22.39
C TRP A 13 7.28 0.72 -21.34
N MET A 14 8.46 0.12 -21.26
CA MET A 14 9.54 0.58 -20.38
C MET A 14 10.39 1.69 -21.01
N ASP A 15 10.19 2.00 -22.27
CA ASP A 15 10.88 3.08 -22.97
C ASP A 15 10.54 4.44 -22.36
N GLN A 16 11.53 5.04 -21.70
CA GLN A 16 11.38 6.32 -21.02
C GLN A 16 11.31 7.53 -21.96
N SER A 17 11.60 7.35 -23.26
CA SER A 17 11.42 8.39 -24.26
C SER A 17 9.95 8.64 -24.61
N LEU A 18 9.09 7.66 -24.31
CA LEU A 18 7.65 7.75 -24.54
C LEU A 18 6.97 8.45 -23.34
N SER A 19 5.87 9.14 -23.64
CA SER A 19 5.03 9.71 -22.58
C SER A 19 4.42 8.61 -21.70
N PRO A 20 4.04 8.91 -20.45
CA PRO A 20 3.38 7.93 -19.57
C PRO A 20 2.12 7.32 -20.19
N ARG A 21 1.38 8.09 -20.98
CA ARG A 21 0.16 7.63 -21.65
C ARG A 21 0.48 6.61 -22.76
N GLU A 22 1.44 6.91 -23.63
CA GLU A 22 1.87 6.00 -24.70
C GLU A 22 2.42 4.68 -24.12
N ARG A 23 3.16 4.78 -23.03
CA ARG A 23 3.64 3.61 -22.28
C ARG A 23 2.48 2.77 -21.75
N ALA A 24 1.50 3.41 -21.10
CA ALA A 24 0.31 2.72 -20.59
C ALA A 24 -0.52 2.06 -21.71
N GLU A 25 -0.72 2.74 -22.85
CA GLU A 25 -1.44 2.21 -23.99
C GLU A 25 -0.76 0.95 -24.56
N LYS A 26 0.57 0.96 -24.69
CA LYS A 26 1.35 -0.22 -25.11
C LYS A 26 1.22 -1.38 -24.13
N LEU A 27 1.31 -1.10 -22.82
CA LEU A 27 1.18 -2.11 -21.78
C LEU A 27 -0.22 -2.73 -21.79
N VAL A 28 -1.27 -1.90 -21.82
CA VAL A 28 -2.66 -2.37 -21.85
C VAL A 28 -2.96 -3.19 -23.10
N ALA A 29 -2.36 -2.84 -24.25
CA ALA A 29 -2.50 -3.62 -25.48
C ALA A 29 -1.85 -5.01 -25.39
N ALA A 30 -0.79 -5.14 -24.60
CA ALA A 30 -0.09 -6.41 -24.37
C ALA A 30 -0.76 -7.33 -23.34
N MET A 31 -1.65 -6.77 -22.49
CA MET A 31 -2.32 -7.50 -21.40
C MET A 31 -3.49 -8.34 -21.90
N THR A 32 -3.65 -9.54 -21.34
CA THR A 32 -4.89 -10.32 -21.45
C THR A 32 -6.02 -9.69 -20.65
N LEU A 33 -7.25 -10.13 -20.86
CA LEU A 33 -8.40 -9.65 -20.08
C LEU A 33 -8.25 -9.97 -18.58
N GLU A 34 -7.78 -11.18 -18.26
CA GLU A 34 -7.53 -11.63 -16.89
C GLU A 34 -6.48 -10.76 -16.21
N GLN A 35 -5.39 -10.43 -16.89
CA GLN A 35 -4.35 -9.55 -16.41
C GLN A 35 -4.87 -8.12 -16.17
N LYS A 36 -5.71 -7.61 -17.06
CA LYS A 36 -6.38 -6.31 -16.89
C LYS A 36 -7.27 -6.31 -15.67
N ILE A 37 -8.09 -7.33 -15.48
CA ILE A 37 -8.97 -7.48 -14.30
C ILE A 37 -8.13 -7.57 -13.03
N ALA A 38 -7.05 -8.34 -13.02
CA ALA A 38 -6.17 -8.49 -11.87
C ALA A 38 -5.53 -7.18 -11.40
N GLN A 39 -5.38 -6.18 -12.29
CA GLN A 39 -4.88 -4.85 -11.92
C GLN A 39 -5.95 -3.93 -11.32
N LEU A 40 -7.23 -4.31 -11.38
CA LEU A 40 -8.34 -3.49 -10.89
C LEU A 40 -8.75 -3.79 -9.44
N HIS A 41 -8.14 -4.79 -8.82
CA HIS A 41 -8.44 -5.15 -7.43
C HIS A 41 -7.16 -5.50 -6.66
N GLY A 42 -7.21 -5.30 -5.35
CA GLY A 42 -6.15 -5.74 -4.45
C GLY A 42 -6.10 -7.27 -4.35
N SER A 43 -4.90 -7.80 -4.23
CA SER A 43 -4.69 -9.17 -3.80
C SER A 43 -4.51 -9.16 -2.29
N MET A 44 -5.52 -9.61 -1.59
CA MET A 44 -5.44 -9.84 -0.16
C MET A 44 -5.50 -11.35 0.06
N ASN A 45 -4.49 -11.91 0.72
CA ASN A 45 -4.69 -13.21 1.37
C ASN A 45 -5.59 -12.92 2.57
N THR A 46 -6.89 -12.85 2.30
CA THR A 46 -7.87 -12.62 3.34
C THR A 46 -8.02 -13.93 4.08
N ILE A 47 -7.58 -13.98 5.32
CA ILE A 47 -8.14 -14.95 6.25
C ILE A 47 -9.60 -14.56 6.40
N ASN A 48 -10.46 -15.54 6.30
CA ASN A 48 -11.86 -15.36 6.60
C ASN A 48 -11.99 -14.92 8.06
N ILE A 49 -12.26 -13.65 8.28
CA ILE A 49 -12.38 -13.09 9.64
C ILE A 49 -13.50 -13.76 10.44
N TYR A 50 -14.42 -14.47 9.78
CA TYR A 50 -15.48 -15.25 10.43
C TYR A 50 -14.99 -16.61 10.93
N ASP A 51 -13.83 -17.08 10.50
CA ASP A 51 -13.19 -18.33 10.96
C ASP A 51 -12.13 -18.07 12.02
N LEU A 52 -12.03 -16.83 12.54
CA LEU A 52 -11.12 -16.53 13.63
C LEU A 52 -11.63 -17.11 14.94
N PRO A 53 -10.72 -17.63 15.81
CA PRO A 53 -11.08 -18.00 17.16
C PRO A 53 -11.72 -16.83 17.91
N SER A 54 -12.67 -17.12 18.78
CA SER A 54 -13.24 -16.12 19.70
C SER A 54 -12.15 -15.55 20.63
N MET A 55 -12.43 -14.41 21.25
CA MET A 55 -11.50 -13.79 22.20
C MET A 55 -11.16 -14.74 23.36
N ASP A 56 -12.11 -15.57 23.78
CA ASP A 56 -11.90 -16.54 24.84
C ASP A 56 -10.95 -17.65 24.39
N GLU A 57 -11.18 -18.22 23.22
CA GLU A 57 -10.30 -19.23 22.62
C GLU A 57 -8.89 -18.66 22.35
N MET A 58 -8.79 -17.42 21.90
CA MET A 58 -7.49 -16.75 21.73
C MET A 58 -6.75 -16.57 23.04
N SER A 59 -7.46 -16.32 24.15
CA SER A 59 -6.84 -16.18 25.49
C SER A 59 -6.27 -17.49 26.04
N GLU A 60 -6.79 -18.63 25.59
CA GLU A 60 -6.30 -19.97 25.98
C GLU A 60 -5.12 -20.43 25.11
N MET A 61 -4.84 -19.76 24.00
CA MET A 61 -3.73 -20.10 23.12
C MET A 61 -2.39 -19.65 23.72
N SER A 62 -1.34 -20.43 23.45
CA SER A 62 0.01 -20.03 23.78
C SER A 62 0.42 -18.78 22.96
N GLN A 63 1.40 -18.01 23.45
CA GLN A 63 1.91 -16.83 22.73
C GLN A 63 2.39 -17.20 21.33
N GLU A 64 3.04 -18.37 21.16
CA GLU A 64 3.52 -18.82 19.87
C GLU A 64 2.38 -19.12 18.88
N GLU A 65 1.26 -19.67 19.37
CA GLU A 65 0.07 -19.90 18.53
C GLU A 65 -0.61 -18.60 18.17
N GLN A 66 -0.73 -17.64 19.11
CA GLN A 66 -1.24 -16.31 18.86
C GLN A 66 -0.37 -15.59 17.83
N ASP A 67 0.95 -15.63 17.96
CA ASP A 67 1.87 -14.99 17.02
C ASP A 67 1.76 -15.62 15.61
N LYS A 68 1.62 -16.94 15.51
CA LYS A 68 1.39 -17.64 14.24
C LYS A 68 0.05 -17.24 13.62
N LEU A 69 -1.01 -17.16 14.43
CA LEU A 69 -2.33 -16.73 13.98
C LEU A 69 -2.29 -15.29 13.50
N MET A 70 -1.69 -14.39 14.28
CA MET A 70 -1.52 -12.98 13.92
C MET A 70 -0.66 -12.81 12.67
N ALA A 71 0.37 -13.63 12.50
CA ALA A 71 1.18 -13.63 11.28
C ALA A 71 0.37 -14.04 10.03
N GLN A 72 -0.63 -14.90 10.20
CA GLN A 72 -1.54 -15.28 9.11
C GLN A 72 -2.60 -14.21 8.84
N LEU A 73 -2.97 -13.40 9.86
CA LEU A 73 -3.91 -12.30 9.74
C LEU A 73 -3.36 -11.08 9.00
N GLN A 74 -2.11 -11.12 8.61
CA GLN A 74 -1.43 -10.01 7.97
C GLN A 74 -1.98 -9.79 6.55
N VAL A 75 -2.79 -8.78 6.44
CA VAL A 75 -3.41 -8.34 5.20
C VAL A 75 -2.40 -7.52 4.40
N GLN A 76 -1.74 -8.15 3.44
CA GLN A 76 -0.91 -7.41 2.49
C GLN A 76 -1.81 -6.63 1.53
N ARG A 77 -1.80 -5.32 1.66
CA ARG A 77 -2.49 -4.42 0.72
C ARG A 77 -1.60 -4.18 -0.49
N HIS A 78 -1.88 -4.87 -1.56
CA HIS A 78 -1.14 -4.68 -2.81
C HIS A 78 -2.00 -5.08 -4.00
N VAL A 79 -1.64 -4.54 -5.17
CA VAL A 79 -2.03 -5.12 -6.45
C VAL A 79 -0.94 -6.08 -6.88
N LYS A 80 -1.32 -7.28 -7.29
CA LYS A 80 -0.38 -8.33 -7.68
C LYS A 80 0.45 -7.89 -8.89
N GLY A 81 1.76 -8.15 -8.84
CA GLY A 81 2.62 -7.99 -10.00
C GLY A 81 2.31 -8.96 -11.11
N ILE A 82 2.79 -8.68 -12.32
CA ILE A 82 2.70 -9.54 -13.50
C ILE A 82 4.11 -9.64 -14.09
N ASP A 83 4.85 -10.68 -13.68
CA ASP A 83 6.27 -10.82 -14.00
C ASP A 83 6.51 -10.92 -15.50
N GLU A 84 5.60 -11.58 -16.24
CA GLU A 84 5.67 -11.73 -17.71
C GLU A 84 5.58 -10.39 -18.44
N LEU A 85 5.07 -9.36 -17.80
CA LEU A 85 4.98 -7.99 -18.31
C LEU A 85 5.92 -7.01 -17.61
N GLY A 86 6.76 -7.50 -16.71
CA GLY A 86 7.64 -6.66 -15.90
C GLY A 86 6.90 -5.70 -14.97
N ILE A 87 5.65 -6.01 -14.60
CA ILE A 87 4.86 -5.21 -13.67
C ILE A 87 5.18 -5.66 -12.24
N PRO A 88 5.80 -4.80 -11.42
CA PRO A 88 6.06 -5.14 -10.02
C PRO A 88 4.79 -5.12 -9.18
N ARG A 89 4.85 -5.73 -8.01
CA ARG A 89 3.81 -5.60 -6.99
C ARG A 89 3.61 -4.12 -6.63
N PHE A 90 2.38 -3.64 -6.67
CA PHE A 90 2.01 -2.28 -6.30
C PHE A 90 1.50 -2.27 -4.87
N ARG A 91 2.32 -1.77 -3.94
CA ARG A 91 2.08 -1.81 -2.50
C ARG A 91 1.32 -0.59 -2.03
N ILE A 92 0.35 -0.81 -1.17
CA ILE A 92 -0.55 0.22 -0.63
C ILE A 92 -0.48 0.15 0.89
N THR A 93 -0.25 1.28 1.52
CA THR A 93 -0.29 1.42 2.97
C THR A 93 -1.31 2.47 3.40
N ASN A 94 -1.73 2.39 4.64
CA ASN A 94 -2.55 3.43 5.25
C ASN A 94 -1.72 4.22 6.27
N GLY A 95 -2.30 5.28 6.79
CA GLY A 95 -1.75 6.02 7.90
C GLY A 95 -1.64 7.52 7.65
N PRO A 96 -2.75 8.29 7.76
CA PRO A 96 -2.73 9.74 7.59
C PRO A 96 -1.99 10.47 8.71
N VAL A 97 -1.65 9.79 9.80
CA VAL A 97 -0.91 10.32 10.96
C VAL A 97 0.40 9.57 11.24
N GLY A 98 0.85 8.78 10.28
CA GLY A 98 2.07 7.96 10.33
C GLY A 98 1.88 6.72 9.48
N VAL A 99 2.96 6.26 8.85
CA VAL A 99 2.90 5.11 7.96
C VAL A 99 2.49 3.86 8.74
N GLY A 100 1.37 3.28 8.37
CA GLY A 100 0.83 2.08 8.99
C GLY A 100 1.44 0.80 8.47
N MET A 101 0.90 -0.35 8.90
CA MET A 101 1.31 -1.66 8.42
C MET A 101 0.80 -1.87 6.99
N GLY A 102 1.70 -1.78 6.01
CA GLY A 102 1.36 -2.04 4.61
C GLY A 102 1.24 -3.52 4.29
N ASP A 103 2.24 -4.28 4.66
CA ASP A 103 2.41 -5.69 4.28
C ASP A 103 2.21 -6.68 5.44
N GLY A 104 1.66 -6.22 6.57
CA GLY A 104 1.35 -7.08 7.70
C GLY A 104 2.55 -7.65 8.47
N HIS A 105 3.76 -7.36 8.07
CA HIS A 105 4.91 -7.59 8.93
C HIS A 105 5.00 -6.49 9.99
N PRO A 106 5.60 -6.74 11.15
CA PRO A 106 5.95 -5.68 12.06
C PRO A 106 6.71 -4.63 11.25
N SER A 107 6.04 -3.52 10.97
CA SER A 107 6.66 -2.42 10.25
C SER A 107 7.81 -1.90 11.09
N PRO A 108 8.94 -1.51 10.47
CA PRO A 108 9.89 -0.67 11.16
C PRO A 108 9.17 0.51 11.81
N PRO A 109 9.66 1.04 12.93
CA PRO A 109 9.06 2.20 13.57
C PRO A 109 8.89 3.34 12.57
N ALA A 110 7.70 3.91 12.52
CA ALA A 110 7.39 5.11 11.76
C ALA A 110 7.04 6.25 12.72
N THR A 111 7.18 7.49 12.26
CA THR A 111 6.89 8.67 13.08
C THR A 111 5.39 8.77 13.33
N ALA A 112 5.00 8.85 14.61
CA ALA A 112 3.65 9.21 14.99
C ALA A 112 3.48 10.72 14.86
N LEU A 113 2.78 11.15 13.83
CA LEU A 113 2.53 12.56 13.56
C LEU A 113 1.26 13.05 14.29
N PRO A 114 1.11 14.35 14.50
CA PRO A 114 -0.11 14.94 15.06
C PRO A 114 -1.35 14.58 14.23
N MET A 115 -2.52 14.60 14.86
CA MET A 115 -3.79 14.42 14.15
C MET A 115 -3.96 15.47 13.04
N THR A 116 -4.48 15.05 11.90
CA THR A 116 -4.69 15.93 10.73
C THR A 116 -5.61 17.13 11.02
N ILE A 117 -6.57 16.98 11.94
CA ILE A 117 -7.40 18.10 12.39
C ILE A 117 -6.59 19.14 13.18
N GLY A 118 -5.59 18.72 13.96
CA GLY A 118 -4.67 19.63 14.65
C GLY A 118 -3.78 20.37 13.66
N LEU A 119 -3.29 19.68 12.64
CA LEU A 119 -2.54 20.29 11.54
C LEU A 119 -3.40 21.35 10.82
N ALA A 120 -4.64 21.02 10.47
CA ALA A 120 -5.57 21.92 9.81
C ALA A 120 -5.92 23.15 10.67
N ALA A 121 -6.05 22.99 11.99
CA ALA A 121 -6.33 24.06 12.91
C ALA A 121 -5.19 25.09 13.02
N GLY A 122 -3.98 24.73 12.59
CA GLY A 122 -2.85 25.65 12.52
C GLY A 122 -2.95 26.66 11.37
N PHE A 123 -3.77 26.41 10.34
CA PHE A 123 -3.90 27.23 9.13
C PHE A 123 -2.54 27.55 8.47
N ASP A 124 -1.57 26.65 8.61
CA ASP A 124 -0.21 26.81 8.11
C ASP A 124 0.07 25.84 6.95
N PRO A 125 0.07 26.31 5.69
CA PRO A 125 0.35 25.45 4.53
C PRO A 125 1.79 24.92 4.49
N GLU A 126 2.77 25.64 5.05
CA GLU A 126 4.17 25.20 5.06
C GLU A 126 4.34 24.04 6.05
N LEU A 127 3.72 24.13 7.22
CA LEU A 127 3.69 23.02 8.17
C LEU A 127 2.99 21.79 7.58
N ALA A 128 1.91 22.00 6.81
CA ALA A 128 1.23 20.91 6.11
C ALA A 128 2.13 20.27 5.04
N ARG A 129 2.97 21.04 4.37
CA ARG A 129 3.95 20.53 3.41
C ARG A 129 5.04 19.71 4.11
N GLU A 130 5.61 20.23 5.20
CA GLU A 130 6.61 19.50 6.00
C GLU A 130 6.05 18.17 6.53
N TYR A 131 4.82 18.18 6.99
CA TYR A 131 4.09 16.97 7.40
C TYR A 131 4.02 15.93 6.25
N GLY A 132 3.66 16.40 5.05
CA GLY A 132 3.61 15.57 3.85
C GLY A 132 4.98 15.03 3.45
N ASP A 133 6.04 15.82 3.57
CA ASP A 133 7.41 15.44 3.26
C ASP A 133 7.91 14.32 4.20
N ILE A 134 7.61 14.42 5.50
CA ILE A 134 7.96 13.38 6.48
C ILE A 134 7.27 12.07 6.13
N ILE A 135 5.95 12.07 6.01
CA ILE A 135 5.17 10.85 5.80
C ILE A 135 5.44 10.23 4.43
N GLY A 136 5.65 11.07 3.41
CA GLY A 136 5.98 10.62 2.07
C GLY A 136 7.37 9.96 1.99
N SER A 137 8.38 10.53 2.65
CA SER A 137 9.72 9.97 2.71
C SER A 137 9.76 8.65 3.47
N GLU A 138 9.04 8.55 4.57
CA GLU A 138 8.91 7.29 5.32
C GLU A 138 8.19 6.22 4.49
N THR A 139 7.10 6.58 3.81
CA THR A 139 6.36 5.70 2.90
C THR A 139 7.28 5.11 1.83
N ALA A 140 8.08 5.96 1.19
CA ALA A 140 9.05 5.53 0.17
C ALA A 140 10.15 4.64 0.76
N THR A 141 10.70 5.00 1.93
CA THR A 141 11.74 4.23 2.62
C THR A 141 11.26 2.83 3.02
N LEU A 142 9.98 2.72 3.39
CA LEU A 142 9.34 1.44 3.70
C LEU A 142 8.94 0.63 2.46
N GLY A 143 9.30 1.10 1.26
CA GLY A 143 9.03 0.41 -0.01
C GLY A 143 7.56 0.39 -0.39
N GLN A 144 6.76 1.30 0.16
CA GLN A 144 5.36 1.46 -0.21
C GLN A 144 5.23 2.41 -1.40
N HIS A 145 4.20 2.21 -2.23
CA HIS A 145 3.98 2.99 -3.45
C HIS A 145 2.82 3.98 -3.33
N VAL A 146 1.86 3.67 -2.47
CA VAL A 146 0.69 4.50 -2.20
C VAL A 146 0.48 4.60 -0.70
N LEU A 147 0.27 5.82 -0.22
CA LEU A 147 -0.25 6.10 1.11
C LEU A 147 -1.74 6.47 1.01
N GLU A 148 -2.59 5.76 1.73
CA GLU A 148 -4.00 6.12 1.88
C GLU A 148 -4.14 7.24 2.91
N GLY A 149 -3.93 8.45 2.47
CA GLY A 149 -3.95 9.71 3.24
C GLY A 149 -3.91 10.93 2.31
N PRO A 150 -4.11 12.12 2.84
CA PRO A 150 -4.58 12.45 4.19
C PRO A 150 -6.07 12.15 4.39
N GLY A 151 -6.53 12.15 5.65
CA GLY A 151 -7.95 12.11 5.95
C GLY A 151 -8.57 13.50 5.74
N VAL A 152 -9.40 13.63 4.70
CA VAL A 152 -10.02 14.92 4.31
C VAL A 152 -11.54 14.93 4.52
N CYS A 153 -12.05 13.96 5.27
CA CYS A 153 -13.46 13.89 5.56
C CYS A 153 -13.89 15.04 6.48
N LEU A 154 -14.98 15.73 6.11
CA LEU A 154 -15.52 16.79 6.91
C LEU A 154 -16.20 16.23 8.17
N HIS A 155 -15.74 16.65 9.34
CA HIS A 155 -16.31 16.29 10.64
C HIS A 155 -17.63 17.05 10.88
N ARG A 156 -18.74 16.50 10.40
CA ARG A 156 -20.07 17.11 10.53
C ARG A 156 -20.71 16.80 11.88
N THR A 157 -20.38 15.66 12.46
CA THR A 157 -20.91 15.19 13.74
C THR A 157 -19.83 14.53 14.58
N PRO A 158 -19.86 14.64 15.93
CA PRO A 158 -18.86 14.06 16.81
C PRO A 158 -18.89 12.51 16.84
N ILE A 159 -19.93 11.89 16.32
CA ILE A 159 -20.09 10.43 16.26
C ILE A 159 -19.48 9.81 15.01
N ALA A 160 -18.88 10.60 14.13
CA ALA A 160 -18.36 10.13 12.85
C ALA A 160 -17.09 9.28 12.98
N GLY A 161 -16.38 9.28 14.09
CA GLY A 161 -15.19 8.47 14.39
C GLY A 161 -13.94 8.79 13.54
N ARG A 162 -14.03 9.72 12.61
CA ARG A 162 -12.93 10.15 11.72
C ARG A 162 -13.02 11.64 11.45
#